data_c942c0878676b16ad4bac0abe6bdb0be
#
_entry.id   c942c0878676b16ad4bac0abe6bdb0be
#
_cell.length_a   1.000
_cell.length_b   1.000
_cell.length_c   1.000
_cell.angle_alpha   90.00
_cell.angle_beta   90.00
_cell.angle_gamma   90.00
#
_symmetry.space_group_name_H-M   'P 1'
#
loop_
_entity.id
_entity.type
_entity.pdbx_description
1 polymer ?
#
loop_
_entity_poly.entity_id
_entity_poly.type
_entity_poly.pdbx_seq_one_letter_code
_entity_poly.pdbx_strand_id
1 'polypeptide(L)'
;MKKLFLVSLALVASLNLAQAQDQIYWTEVALEVTPGKAPLVYKLVDDFYSSFEFPEDSSLTLNAIQNKSEWTNATHFLNFAGSADALAQLRDLRSGDEYDTYVDNLQGLAKIVAMKQGQSLVRIQGENGTYSEQMWSFFVENPGVFAEAFVELNKGFSNGNYISLGMYTGGERNETHYIYTTHSDAKNQFTFFPDNEKEQKAFAKFQSSVSPISQFRGSIISTVLGSWN
;
A
#
# COMPACT_ATOMS: atom_id res chain seq x y z
N MET A 1 -32.94 18.53 4.77
CA MET A 1 -31.76 18.25 3.95
C MET A 1 -30.51 19.03 4.35
N LYS A 2 -30.54 20.35 4.67
CA LYS A 2 -29.34 21.12 5.09
C LYS A 2 -28.70 20.66 6.42
N LYS A 3 -29.46 20.08 7.36
CA LYS A 3 -28.93 19.61 8.64
C LYS A 3 -28.17 18.27 8.55
N LEU A 4 -28.52 17.40 7.60
CA LEU A 4 -27.78 16.15 7.37
C LEU A 4 -26.39 16.40 6.77
N PHE A 5 -26.27 17.44 5.92
CA PHE A 5 -24.99 17.77 5.28
C PHE A 5 -23.97 18.36 6.28
N LEU A 6 -24.45 19.10 7.28
CA LEU A 6 -23.60 19.65 8.35
C LEU A 6 -23.09 18.59 9.33
N VAL A 7 -23.88 17.54 9.58
CA VAL A 7 -23.48 16.42 10.45
C VAL A 7 -22.42 15.56 9.77
N SER A 8 -22.56 15.30 8.46
CA SER A 8 -21.55 14.54 7.72
C SER A 8 -20.21 15.29 7.57
N LEU A 9 -20.25 16.62 7.43
CA LEU A 9 -19.03 17.46 7.38
C LEU A 9 -18.33 17.52 8.74
N ALA A 10 -19.09 17.57 9.84
CA ALA A 10 -18.55 17.57 11.21
C ALA A 10 -17.94 16.20 11.58
N LEU A 11 -18.50 15.09 11.08
CA LEU A 11 -17.95 13.74 11.31
C LEU A 11 -16.62 13.54 10.58
N VAL A 12 -16.50 14.03 9.34
CA VAL A 12 -15.23 14.01 8.59
C VAL A 12 -14.17 14.89 9.25
N ALA A 13 -14.59 16.05 9.81
CA ALA A 13 -13.69 16.93 10.56
C ALA A 13 -13.23 16.32 11.90
N SER A 14 -14.06 15.52 12.58
CA SER A 14 -13.69 14.88 13.85
C SER A 14 -12.75 13.67 13.64
N LEU A 15 -12.81 12.98 12.51
CA LEU A 15 -11.81 11.96 12.15
C LEU A 15 -10.44 12.57 11.87
N ASN A 16 -10.38 13.79 11.33
CA ASN A 16 -9.13 14.51 11.09
C ASN A 16 -8.48 15.09 12.36
N LEU A 17 -9.22 15.26 13.45
CA LEU A 17 -8.68 15.78 14.72
C LEU A 17 -8.15 14.69 15.65
N ALA A 18 -8.44 13.41 15.38
CA ALA A 18 -8.04 12.31 16.27
C ALA A 18 -6.66 11.74 15.97
N GLN A 19 -6.09 11.98 14.80
CA GLN A 19 -4.72 11.54 14.45
C GLN A 19 -4.12 12.49 13.41
N ALA A 20 -3.37 13.49 13.86
CA ALA A 20 -2.36 14.15 13.04
C ALA A 20 -1.16 13.19 12.85
N GLN A 21 -1.38 12.02 12.27
CA GLN A 21 -0.30 11.24 11.70
C GLN A 21 -0.03 11.83 10.33
N ASP A 22 1.25 12.09 10.02
CA ASP A 22 1.66 12.56 8.71
C ASP A 22 1.11 11.62 7.64
N GLN A 23 0.37 12.18 6.70
CA GLN A 23 -0.29 11.40 5.67
C GLN A 23 0.77 10.84 4.71
N ILE A 24 0.77 9.53 4.49
CA ILE A 24 1.62 8.91 3.50
C ILE A 24 0.87 8.82 2.17
N TYR A 25 1.53 9.30 1.13
CA TYR A 25 1.16 9.12 -0.27
C TYR A 25 2.09 8.08 -0.89
N TRP A 26 1.63 7.41 -1.94
CA TRP A 26 2.45 6.43 -2.63
C TRP A 26 2.10 6.35 -4.12
N THR A 27 3.09 5.92 -4.91
CA THR A 27 2.94 5.55 -6.30
C THR A 27 3.58 4.18 -6.52
N GLU A 28 2.84 3.26 -7.09
CA GLU A 28 3.29 1.92 -7.43
C GLU A 28 3.43 1.80 -8.95
N VAL A 29 4.56 1.26 -9.40
CA VAL A 29 4.82 0.88 -10.79
C VAL A 29 4.88 -0.64 -10.86
N ALA A 30 3.87 -1.25 -11.46
CA ALA A 30 3.76 -2.69 -11.62
C ALA A 30 4.54 -3.17 -12.85
N LEU A 31 5.46 -4.10 -12.65
CA LEU A 31 6.39 -4.60 -13.66
C LEU A 31 6.11 -6.08 -13.99
N GLU A 32 5.96 -6.40 -15.25
CA GLU A 32 6.09 -7.75 -15.78
C GLU A 32 7.54 -7.97 -16.18
N VAL A 33 8.32 -8.54 -15.26
CA VAL A 33 9.75 -8.81 -15.48
C VAL A 33 9.89 -10.02 -16.38
N THR A 34 10.72 -9.90 -17.42
CA THR A 34 11.04 -11.01 -18.34
C THR A 34 11.61 -12.21 -17.56
N PRO A 35 11.16 -13.45 -17.81
CA PRO A 35 11.65 -14.62 -17.12
C PRO A 35 13.18 -14.71 -17.09
N GLY A 36 13.75 -14.93 -15.90
CA GLY A 36 15.19 -14.98 -15.66
C GLY A 36 15.89 -13.62 -15.55
N LYS A 37 15.18 -12.49 -15.68
CA LYS A 37 15.77 -11.15 -15.61
C LYS A 37 15.61 -10.45 -14.25
N ALA A 38 14.93 -11.07 -13.27
CA ALA A 38 14.71 -10.45 -11.96
C ALA A 38 16.01 -10.00 -11.26
N PRO A 39 17.12 -10.77 -11.24
CA PRO A 39 18.38 -10.32 -10.66
C PRO A 39 18.98 -9.08 -11.37
N LEU A 40 18.76 -8.94 -12.69
CA LEU A 40 19.23 -7.80 -13.45
C LEU A 40 18.37 -6.56 -13.17
N VAL A 41 17.05 -6.72 -12.98
CA VAL A 41 16.16 -5.64 -12.55
C VAL A 41 16.58 -5.16 -11.17
N TYR A 42 16.79 -6.06 -10.20
CA TYR A 42 17.28 -5.69 -8.87
C TYR A 42 18.58 -4.88 -8.96
N LYS A 43 19.57 -5.43 -9.69
CA LYS A 43 20.86 -4.75 -9.83
C LYS A 43 20.73 -3.37 -10.47
N LEU A 44 19.91 -3.22 -11.51
CA LEU A 44 19.69 -1.94 -12.18
C LEU A 44 19.06 -0.90 -11.25
N VAL A 45 18.05 -1.32 -10.46
CA VAL A 45 17.39 -0.47 -9.47
C VAL A 45 18.38 -0.08 -8.36
N ASP A 46 19.17 -1.03 -7.87
CA ASP A 46 20.15 -0.82 -6.82
C ASP A 46 21.28 0.11 -7.30
N ASP A 47 21.87 -0.15 -8.48
CA ASP A 47 22.93 0.69 -9.06
C ASP A 47 22.48 2.16 -9.20
N PHE A 48 21.21 2.39 -9.56
CA PHE A 48 20.68 3.75 -9.75
C PHE A 48 20.34 4.42 -8.41
N TYR A 49 19.56 3.75 -7.56
CA TYR A 49 18.99 4.38 -6.35
C TYR A 49 19.90 4.33 -5.13
N SER A 50 20.95 3.49 -5.08
CA SER A 50 21.89 3.47 -3.96
C SER A 50 22.74 4.73 -3.84
N SER A 51 22.94 5.46 -4.95
CA SER A 51 23.65 6.74 -4.98
C SER A 51 22.72 7.97 -4.97
N PHE A 52 21.41 7.73 -4.90
CA PHE A 52 20.40 8.76 -5.00
C PHE A 52 20.14 9.42 -3.65
N GLU A 53 20.16 10.74 -3.59
CA GLU A 53 19.79 11.49 -2.38
C GLU A 53 18.27 11.58 -2.29
N PHE A 54 17.68 10.68 -1.49
CA PHE A 54 16.24 10.70 -1.27
C PHE A 54 15.83 11.93 -0.46
N PRO A 55 14.71 12.60 -0.84
CA PRO A 55 14.10 13.60 0.03
C PRO A 55 13.74 12.99 1.39
N GLU A 56 13.89 13.76 2.45
CA GLU A 56 13.45 13.36 3.80
C GLU A 56 11.99 12.88 3.75
N ASP A 57 11.64 11.86 4.51
CA ASP A 57 10.32 11.22 4.53
C ASP A 57 9.89 10.56 3.18
N SER A 58 10.83 10.20 2.33
CA SER A 58 10.52 9.37 1.16
C SER A 58 11.30 8.07 1.14
N SER A 59 10.75 7.08 0.45
CA SER A 59 11.38 5.79 0.26
C SER A 59 10.96 5.15 -1.05
N LEU A 60 11.79 4.23 -1.52
CA LEU A 60 11.49 3.31 -2.61
C LEU A 60 11.66 1.88 -2.10
N THR A 61 10.72 1.00 -2.44
CA THR A 61 10.90 -0.46 -2.31
C THR A 61 10.78 -1.13 -3.67
N LEU A 62 11.57 -2.18 -3.87
CA LEU A 62 11.39 -3.14 -4.95
C LEU A 62 10.88 -4.45 -4.34
N ASN A 63 9.72 -4.89 -4.80
CA ASN A 63 9.02 -6.05 -4.26
C ASN A 63 8.84 -7.12 -5.33
N ALA A 64 9.04 -8.39 -4.98
CA ALA A 64 8.66 -9.54 -5.81
C ALA A 64 7.30 -10.09 -5.38
N ILE A 65 6.37 -10.23 -6.31
CA ILE A 65 5.04 -10.77 -6.04
C ILE A 65 5.14 -12.27 -5.80
N GLN A 66 4.64 -12.72 -4.64
CA GLN A 66 4.53 -14.14 -4.29
C GLN A 66 3.18 -14.72 -4.72
N ASN A 67 2.10 -14.05 -4.29
CA ASN A 67 0.74 -14.44 -4.57
C ASN A 67 -0.06 -13.25 -5.09
N LYS A 68 -0.87 -13.48 -6.11
CA LYS A 68 -1.71 -12.44 -6.72
C LYS A 68 -3.03 -13.01 -7.22
N SER A 69 -4.03 -12.16 -7.27
CA SER A 69 -5.26 -12.43 -8.01
C SER A 69 -4.98 -12.43 -9.53
N GLU A 70 -5.83 -13.07 -10.32
CA GLU A 70 -5.63 -13.28 -11.77
C GLU A 70 -5.64 -11.99 -12.62
N TRP A 71 -6.03 -10.86 -12.04
CA TRP A 71 -6.24 -9.59 -12.74
C TRP A 71 -4.95 -8.85 -13.16
N THR A 72 -3.77 -9.31 -12.78
CA THR A 72 -2.49 -8.65 -13.13
C THR A 72 -1.44 -9.62 -13.64
N ASN A 73 -0.69 -9.19 -14.66
CA ASN A 73 0.50 -9.88 -15.13
C ASN A 73 1.78 -9.43 -14.39
N ALA A 74 1.68 -8.44 -13.50
CA ALA A 74 2.82 -7.99 -12.74
C ALA A 74 3.50 -9.14 -11.98
N THR A 75 4.82 -9.09 -11.91
CA THR A 75 5.68 -9.99 -11.15
C THR A 75 6.45 -9.27 -10.07
N HIS A 76 6.61 -7.95 -10.20
CA HIS A 76 7.32 -7.07 -9.28
C HIS A 76 6.63 -5.72 -9.19
N PHE A 77 6.91 -4.98 -8.12
CA PHE A 77 6.52 -3.59 -7.93
C PHE A 77 7.72 -2.73 -7.57
N LEU A 78 7.75 -1.51 -8.11
CA LEU A 78 8.48 -0.38 -7.53
C LEU A 78 7.45 0.48 -6.80
N ASN A 79 7.61 0.64 -5.50
CA ASN A 79 6.70 1.43 -4.68
C ASN A 79 7.43 2.62 -4.06
N PHE A 80 7.04 3.82 -4.47
CA PHE A 80 7.53 5.10 -3.95
C PHE A 80 6.53 5.58 -2.91
N ALA A 81 6.97 5.82 -1.68
CA ALA A 81 6.12 6.26 -0.59
C ALA A 81 6.74 7.44 0.15
N GLY A 82 5.90 8.33 0.70
CA GLY A 82 6.38 9.48 1.48
C GLY A 82 5.34 10.56 1.69
N SER A 83 5.77 11.72 2.18
CA SER A 83 4.95 12.93 2.20
C SER A 83 4.69 13.43 0.77
N ALA A 84 3.65 14.25 0.58
CA ALA A 84 3.33 14.79 -0.75
C ALA A 84 4.50 15.64 -1.31
N ASP A 85 5.13 16.44 -0.46
CA ASP A 85 6.26 17.30 -0.85
C ASP A 85 7.49 16.46 -1.18
N ALA A 86 7.78 15.42 -0.41
CA ALA A 86 8.90 14.52 -0.66
C ALA A 86 8.72 13.75 -1.98
N LEU A 87 7.50 13.25 -2.26
CA LEU A 87 7.22 12.58 -3.54
C LEU A 87 7.27 13.54 -4.74
N ALA A 88 6.87 14.80 -4.58
CA ALA A 88 7.02 15.82 -5.62
C ALA A 88 8.49 16.09 -5.91
N GLN A 89 9.33 16.29 -4.89
CA GLN A 89 10.78 16.45 -5.04
C GLN A 89 11.42 15.21 -5.67
N LEU A 90 11.07 14.02 -5.20
CA LEU A 90 11.57 12.76 -5.75
C LEU A 90 11.20 12.59 -7.24
N ARG A 91 10.04 13.08 -7.65
CA ARG A 91 9.64 13.09 -9.06
C ARG A 91 10.50 14.03 -9.90
N ASP A 92 10.78 15.23 -9.38
CA ASP A 92 11.60 16.22 -10.09
C ASP A 92 13.05 15.76 -10.23
N LEU A 93 13.61 15.08 -9.20
CA LEU A 93 14.94 14.49 -9.23
C LEU A 93 15.07 13.33 -10.23
N ARG A 94 13.99 12.64 -10.55
CA ARG A 94 13.94 11.57 -11.56
C ARG A 94 13.78 12.16 -12.96
N SER A 95 14.82 12.83 -13.44
CA SER A 95 14.88 13.49 -14.74
C SER A 95 16.31 13.58 -15.26
N GLY A 96 16.45 13.82 -16.57
CA GLY A 96 17.75 13.97 -17.24
C GLY A 96 18.33 12.65 -17.76
N ASP A 97 19.50 12.75 -18.41
CA ASP A 97 20.08 11.68 -19.22
C ASP A 97 20.35 10.38 -18.43
N GLU A 98 20.72 10.49 -17.15
CA GLU A 98 20.96 9.30 -16.30
C GLU A 98 19.67 8.57 -15.99
N TYR A 99 18.61 9.30 -15.67
CA TYR A 99 17.28 8.70 -15.42
C TYR A 99 16.70 8.11 -16.70
N ASP A 100 16.85 8.79 -17.84
CA ASP A 100 16.38 8.29 -19.12
C ASP A 100 17.10 6.98 -19.50
N THR A 101 18.43 6.93 -19.26
CA THR A 101 19.22 5.70 -19.45
C THR A 101 18.75 4.56 -18.52
N TYR A 102 18.46 4.88 -17.26
CA TYR A 102 17.88 3.90 -16.31
C TYR A 102 16.55 3.34 -16.82
N VAL A 103 15.64 4.23 -17.26
CA VAL A 103 14.31 3.84 -17.78
C VAL A 103 14.44 2.97 -19.02
N ASP A 104 15.31 3.35 -19.97
CA ASP A 104 15.52 2.56 -21.20
C ASP A 104 16.07 1.16 -20.90
N ASN A 105 17.03 1.07 -19.97
CA ASN A 105 17.55 -0.22 -19.51
C ASN A 105 16.48 -1.07 -18.81
N LEU A 106 15.63 -0.44 -17.97
CA LEU A 106 14.53 -1.13 -17.30
C LEU A 106 13.51 -1.69 -18.31
N GLN A 107 13.16 -0.91 -19.34
CA GLN A 107 12.27 -1.35 -20.42
C GLN A 107 12.83 -2.54 -21.21
N GLY A 108 14.14 -2.68 -21.28
CA GLY A 108 14.82 -3.87 -21.85
C GLY A 108 14.69 -5.14 -21.00
N LEU A 109 14.34 -5.01 -19.71
CA LEU A 109 14.26 -6.11 -18.75
C LEU A 109 12.84 -6.43 -18.30
N ALA A 110 11.95 -5.43 -18.30
CA ALA A 110 10.60 -5.51 -17.79
C ALA A 110 9.65 -4.60 -18.56
N LYS A 111 8.38 -4.97 -18.58
CA LYS A 111 7.29 -4.13 -19.11
C LYS A 111 6.51 -3.51 -17.96
N ILE A 112 6.26 -2.19 -18.01
CA ILE A 112 5.29 -1.57 -17.12
C ILE A 112 3.89 -2.01 -17.54
N VAL A 113 3.15 -2.65 -16.64
CA VAL A 113 1.81 -3.20 -16.92
C VAL A 113 0.69 -2.43 -16.24
N ALA A 114 1.01 -1.71 -15.15
CA ALA A 114 0.08 -0.81 -14.48
C ALA A 114 0.84 0.24 -13.65
N MET A 115 0.15 1.33 -13.35
CA MET A 115 0.58 2.31 -12.35
C MET A 115 -0.61 2.64 -11.46
N LYS A 116 -0.38 2.67 -10.14
CA LYS A 116 -1.39 3.03 -9.15
C LYS A 116 -0.86 4.13 -8.24
N GLN A 117 -1.78 4.90 -7.70
CA GLN A 117 -1.48 5.92 -6.69
C GLN A 117 -2.50 5.83 -5.57
N GLY A 118 -2.08 6.19 -4.38
CA GLY A 118 -2.98 6.22 -3.25
C GLY A 118 -2.42 7.03 -2.08
N GLN A 119 -3.22 7.05 -1.03
CA GLN A 119 -2.86 7.69 0.23
C GLN A 119 -3.41 6.91 1.41
N SER A 120 -2.70 6.95 2.53
CA SER A 120 -3.20 6.40 3.79
C SER A 120 -4.31 7.27 4.37
N LEU A 121 -5.35 6.63 4.93
CA LEU A 121 -6.43 7.28 5.67
C LEU A 121 -6.30 7.05 7.18
N VAL A 122 -5.96 5.81 7.55
CA VAL A 122 -5.73 5.40 8.94
C VAL A 122 -4.47 4.55 8.96
N ARG A 123 -3.58 4.82 9.90
CA ARG A 123 -2.32 4.09 10.07
C ARG A 123 -2.22 3.61 11.52
N ILE A 124 -1.78 2.38 11.68
CA ILE A 124 -1.47 1.78 12.97
C ILE A 124 -0.02 1.34 12.90
N GLN A 125 0.82 1.99 13.68
CA GLN A 125 2.25 1.69 13.70
C GLN A 125 2.49 0.31 14.28
N GLY A 126 3.40 -0.42 13.65
CA GLY A 126 3.92 -1.68 14.13
C GLY A 126 5.38 -1.54 14.53
N GLU A 127 5.83 -2.43 15.40
CA GLU A 127 7.22 -2.49 15.86
C GLU A 127 8.04 -3.54 15.08
N ASN A 128 7.35 -4.41 14.33
CA ASN A 128 7.97 -5.48 13.56
C ASN A 128 8.62 -4.94 12.29
N GLY A 129 9.76 -5.50 11.92
CA GLY A 129 10.39 -5.26 10.60
C GLY A 129 9.52 -5.77 9.45
N THR A 130 9.89 -5.38 8.22
CA THR A 130 9.15 -5.76 7.01
C THR A 130 9.95 -6.79 6.21
N TYR A 131 9.47 -8.05 6.21
CA TYR A 131 9.92 -9.12 5.33
C TYR A 131 9.05 -9.22 4.08
N SER A 132 7.74 -9.15 4.25
CA SER A 132 6.76 -9.15 3.19
C SER A 132 5.61 -8.20 3.47
N GLU A 133 4.88 -7.88 2.41
CA GLU A 133 3.77 -6.96 2.42
C GLU A 133 2.53 -7.66 1.86
N GLN A 134 1.38 -7.34 2.39
CA GLN A 134 0.11 -7.83 1.89
C GLN A 134 -0.89 -6.68 1.73
N MET A 135 -1.58 -6.68 0.60
CA MET A 135 -2.61 -5.68 0.30
C MET A 135 -3.89 -6.39 -0.14
N TRP A 136 -5.02 -5.93 0.40
CA TRP A 136 -6.37 -6.31 -0.01
C TRP A 136 -7.06 -5.10 -0.61
N SER A 137 -7.51 -5.22 -1.85
CA SER A 137 -8.21 -4.15 -2.58
C SER A 137 -9.72 -4.32 -2.50
N PHE A 138 -10.43 -3.20 -2.40
CA PHE A 138 -11.88 -3.15 -2.27
C PHE A 138 -12.48 -2.06 -3.16
N PHE A 139 -13.70 -2.30 -3.65
CA PHE A 139 -14.63 -1.25 -4.01
C PHE A 139 -15.48 -0.95 -2.79
N VAL A 140 -15.52 0.29 -2.32
CA VAL A 140 -16.23 0.71 -1.10
C VAL A 140 -17.25 1.77 -1.45
N GLU A 141 -18.53 1.51 -1.13
CA GLU A 141 -19.65 2.44 -1.38
C GLU A 141 -19.80 3.47 -0.24
N ASN A 142 -19.42 3.09 0.99
CA ASN A 142 -19.50 3.96 2.17
C ASN A 142 -18.15 4.01 2.91
N PRO A 143 -17.23 4.92 2.51
CA PRO A 143 -15.90 5.02 3.09
C PRO A 143 -15.89 5.28 4.60
N GLY A 144 -16.84 6.08 5.11
CA GLY A 144 -16.92 6.41 6.54
C GLY A 144 -17.18 5.18 7.41
N VAL A 145 -18.20 4.40 7.05
CA VAL A 145 -18.54 3.15 7.77
C VAL A 145 -17.41 2.14 7.66
N PHE A 146 -16.75 2.06 6.50
CA PHE A 146 -15.61 1.16 6.30
C PHE A 146 -14.43 1.54 7.21
N ALA A 147 -14.10 2.84 7.29
CA ALA A 147 -13.03 3.34 8.14
C ALA A 147 -13.33 3.12 9.64
N GLU A 148 -14.55 3.39 10.09
CA GLU A 148 -14.95 3.13 11.47
C GLU A 148 -14.84 1.64 11.81
N ALA A 149 -15.30 0.76 10.93
CA ALA A 149 -15.21 -0.68 11.12
C ALA A 149 -13.75 -1.16 11.17
N PHE A 150 -12.85 -0.58 10.33
CA PHE A 150 -11.42 -0.86 10.35
C PHE A 150 -10.76 -0.43 11.67
N VAL A 151 -11.06 0.76 12.17
CA VAL A 151 -10.55 1.24 13.47
C VAL A 151 -11.01 0.33 14.61
N GLU A 152 -12.28 -0.08 14.62
CA GLU A 152 -12.81 -1.00 15.64
C GLU A 152 -12.17 -2.39 15.56
N LEU A 153 -11.92 -2.93 14.36
CA LEU A 153 -11.21 -4.19 14.17
C LEU A 153 -9.84 -4.15 14.88
N ASN A 154 -9.09 -3.07 14.65
CA ASN A 154 -7.72 -2.97 15.17
C ASN A 154 -7.62 -2.72 16.68
N LYS A 155 -8.69 -2.32 17.36
CA LYS A 155 -8.76 -2.34 18.82
C LYS A 155 -8.76 -3.77 19.40
N GLY A 156 -9.17 -4.73 18.61
CA GLY A 156 -9.19 -6.15 18.96
C GLY A 156 -7.96 -6.94 18.51
N PHE A 157 -7.27 -6.43 17.50
CA PHE A 157 -6.08 -7.02 16.90
C PHE A 157 -4.80 -6.34 17.41
N SER A 158 -3.83 -7.13 17.87
CA SER A 158 -2.53 -6.62 18.31
C SER A 158 -1.44 -7.64 17.95
N ASN A 159 -0.94 -7.57 16.72
CA ASN A 159 0.06 -8.51 16.22
C ASN A 159 1.44 -7.86 15.97
N GLY A 160 1.62 -6.58 16.35
CA GLY A 160 2.86 -5.84 16.19
C GLY A 160 3.22 -5.46 14.74
N ASN A 161 2.38 -5.78 13.77
CA ASN A 161 2.59 -5.41 12.37
C ASN A 161 2.13 -3.98 12.12
N TYR A 162 2.78 -3.30 11.16
CA TYR A 162 2.19 -2.10 10.58
C TYR A 162 0.93 -2.50 9.79
N ILE A 163 -0.16 -1.76 9.97
CA ILE A 163 -1.38 -1.95 9.21
C ILE A 163 -1.99 -0.58 8.86
N SER A 164 -2.51 -0.43 7.66
CA SER A 164 -3.16 0.80 7.23
C SER A 164 -4.41 0.53 6.39
N LEU A 165 -5.36 1.43 6.51
CA LEU A 165 -6.44 1.62 5.55
C LEU A 165 -6.07 2.82 4.69
N GLY A 166 -6.23 2.70 3.38
CA GLY A 166 -6.03 3.80 2.47
C GLY A 166 -7.02 3.82 1.32
N MET A 167 -6.87 4.84 0.48
CA MET A 167 -7.66 4.99 -0.74
C MET A 167 -6.76 5.12 -1.96
N TYR A 168 -7.24 4.60 -3.09
CA TYR A 168 -6.63 4.86 -4.39
C TYR A 168 -7.04 6.24 -4.90
N THR A 169 -6.08 7.00 -5.40
CA THR A 169 -6.29 8.28 -6.07
C THR A 169 -6.08 8.19 -7.58
N GLY A 170 -5.51 7.08 -8.04
CA GLY A 170 -5.33 6.74 -9.45
C GLY A 170 -5.05 5.24 -9.59
N GLY A 171 -5.44 4.65 -10.73
CA GLY A 171 -5.25 3.23 -11.02
C GLY A 171 -6.52 2.55 -11.53
N GLU A 172 -6.83 1.37 -11.03
CA GLU A 172 -7.92 0.53 -11.53
C GLU A 172 -9.33 1.09 -11.22
N ARG A 173 -10.19 1.07 -12.23
CA ARG A 173 -11.52 1.70 -12.18
C ARG A 173 -12.42 1.20 -11.05
N ASN A 174 -12.28 -0.06 -10.64
CA ASN A 174 -13.17 -0.71 -9.69
C ASN A 174 -12.52 -0.94 -8.31
N GLU A 175 -11.40 -0.27 -8.03
CA GLU A 175 -10.72 -0.27 -6.75
C GLU A 175 -10.76 1.13 -6.16
N THR A 176 -11.28 1.28 -4.96
CA THR A 176 -11.39 2.58 -4.29
C THR A 176 -10.58 2.66 -3.02
N HIS A 177 -10.46 1.53 -2.30
CA HIS A 177 -9.78 1.44 -1.00
C HIS A 177 -8.93 0.17 -0.92
N TYR A 178 -7.96 0.22 -0.02
CA TYR A 178 -7.12 -0.93 0.30
C TYR A 178 -6.91 -1.04 1.81
N ILE A 179 -6.69 -2.26 2.28
CA ILE A 179 -6.06 -2.55 3.56
C ILE A 179 -4.66 -3.09 3.25
N TYR A 180 -3.65 -2.55 3.91
CA TYR A 180 -2.26 -2.93 3.74
C TYR A 180 -1.66 -3.33 5.08
N THR A 181 -0.82 -4.35 5.10
CA THR A 181 -0.05 -4.76 6.28
C THR A 181 1.34 -5.24 5.89
N THR A 182 2.27 -5.14 6.83
CA THR A 182 3.60 -5.74 6.73
C THR A 182 3.67 -7.00 7.59
N HIS A 183 4.59 -7.88 7.27
CA HIS A 183 4.89 -9.10 8.03
C HIS A 183 6.38 -9.19 8.29
N SER A 184 6.79 -9.55 9.52
CA SER A 184 8.19 -9.64 9.93
C SER A 184 8.92 -10.85 9.34
N ASP A 185 8.19 -11.91 9.04
CA ASP A 185 8.70 -13.16 8.49
C ASP A 185 7.58 -13.99 7.85
N ALA A 186 7.95 -15.10 7.20
CA ALA A 186 7.00 -15.98 6.55
C ALA A 186 5.99 -16.61 7.54
N LYS A 187 6.38 -16.92 8.77
CA LYS A 187 5.46 -17.47 9.77
C LYS A 187 4.40 -16.45 10.14
N ASN A 188 4.80 -15.22 10.42
CA ASN A 188 3.88 -14.11 10.70
C ASN A 188 2.90 -13.88 9.55
N GLN A 189 3.38 -13.96 8.30
CA GLN A 189 2.51 -13.88 7.12
C GLN A 189 1.46 -15.01 7.07
N PHE A 190 1.85 -16.26 7.30
CA PHE A 190 0.94 -17.40 7.23
C PHE A 190 -0.05 -17.46 8.40
N THR A 191 0.32 -16.89 9.54
CA THR A 191 -0.51 -16.88 10.75
C THR A 191 -1.24 -15.57 10.99
N PHE A 192 -1.27 -14.67 10.00
CA PHE A 192 -1.97 -13.38 10.05
C PHE A 192 -3.49 -13.55 9.93
N PHE A 193 -4.09 -14.26 10.87
CA PHE A 193 -5.54 -14.42 10.99
C PHE A 193 -5.93 -14.41 12.47
N PRO A 194 -7.22 -14.14 12.79
CA PRO A 194 -7.69 -14.18 14.16
C PRO A 194 -7.43 -15.56 14.79
N ASP A 195 -6.58 -15.62 15.79
CA ASP A 195 -6.15 -16.86 16.44
C ASP A 195 -6.85 -17.11 17.79
N ASN A 196 -7.50 -16.09 18.35
CA ASN A 196 -8.21 -16.15 19.62
C ASN A 196 -9.65 -15.65 19.50
N GLU A 197 -10.47 -15.97 20.50
CA GLU A 197 -11.91 -15.64 20.49
C GLU A 197 -12.19 -14.13 20.39
N LYS A 198 -11.35 -13.29 21.01
CA LYS A 198 -11.50 -11.83 20.95
C LYS A 198 -11.29 -11.31 19.53
N GLU A 199 -10.22 -11.75 18.88
CA GLU A 199 -9.90 -11.37 17.50
C GLU A 199 -10.92 -11.92 16.51
N GLN A 200 -11.37 -13.16 16.69
CA GLN A 200 -12.43 -13.76 15.87
C GLN A 200 -13.73 -12.96 15.94
N LYS A 201 -14.13 -12.51 17.14
CA LYS A 201 -15.30 -11.65 17.31
C LYS A 201 -15.13 -10.28 16.64
N ALA A 202 -13.93 -9.66 16.80
CA ALA A 202 -13.64 -8.39 16.18
C ALA A 202 -13.67 -8.49 14.64
N PHE A 203 -13.08 -9.55 14.08
CA PHE A 203 -13.07 -9.82 12.65
C PHE A 203 -14.47 -10.12 12.10
N ALA A 204 -15.27 -10.92 12.78
CA ALA A 204 -16.66 -11.20 12.39
C ALA A 204 -17.52 -9.93 12.41
N LYS A 205 -17.32 -9.05 13.41
CA LYS A 205 -17.97 -7.73 13.47
C LYS A 205 -17.57 -6.86 12.28
N PHE A 206 -16.27 -6.80 11.98
CA PHE A 206 -15.76 -6.07 10.81
C PHE A 206 -16.43 -6.58 9.53
N GLN A 207 -16.36 -7.90 9.26
CA GLN A 207 -16.98 -8.50 8.08
C GLN A 207 -18.46 -8.17 7.96
N SER A 208 -19.22 -8.30 9.04
CA SER A 208 -20.66 -8.00 9.02
C SER A 208 -20.97 -6.53 8.73
N SER A 209 -20.09 -5.61 9.17
CA SER A 209 -20.25 -4.17 8.94
C SER A 209 -19.90 -3.77 7.51
N VAL A 210 -18.86 -4.40 6.91
CA VAL A 210 -18.34 -3.96 5.61
C VAL A 210 -18.93 -4.72 4.42
N SER A 211 -19.39 -5.97 4.60
CA SER A 211 -19.94 -6.77 3.50
C SER A 211 -21.12 -6.12 2.74
N PRO A 212 -22.03 -5.36 3.40
CA PRO A 212 -23.14 -4.71 2.69
C PRO A 212 -22.71 -3.50 1.85
N ILE A 213 -21.52 -2.93 2.11
CA ILE A 213 -21.05 -1.66 1.57
C ILE A 213 -19.73 -1.76 0.82
N SER A 214 -19.19 -2.95 0.67
CA SER A 214 -17.94 -3.15 -0.04
C SER A 214 -17.89 -4.45 -0.81
N GLN A 215 -17.04 -4.48 -1.83
CA GLN A 215 -16.76 -5.67 -2.63
C GLN A 215 -15.26 -5.91 -2.62
N PHE A 216 -14.84 -7.09 -2.19
CA PHE A 216 -13.45 -7.52 -2.31
C PHE A 216 -13.06 -7.66 -3.77
N ARG A 217 -11.91 -7.10 -4.17
CA ARG A 217 -11.42 -7.09 -5.54
C ARG A 217 -10.22 -8.00 -5.76
N GLY A 218 -9.47 -8.25 -4.73
CA GLY A 218 -8.32 -9.14 -4.81
C GLY A 218 -7.28 -8.84 -3.73
N SER A 219 -6.27 -9.68 -3.68
CA SER A 219 -5.13 -9.48 -2.79
C SER A 219 -3.82 -9.77 -3.49
N ILE A 220 -2.78 -9.14 -3.00
CA ILE A 220 -1.40 -9.36 -3.42
C ILE A 220 -0.56 -9.55 -2.17
N ILE A 221 0.35 -10.51 -2.24
CA ILE A 221 1.42 -10.69 -1.27
C ILE A 221 2.74 -10.57 -2.01
N SER A 222 3.66 -9.77 -1.48
CA SER A 222 4.97 -9.56 -2.06
C SER A 222 6.08 -9.62 -1.00
N THR A 223 7.28 -10.01 -1.43
CA THR A 223 8.50 -9.95 -0.61
C THR A 223 9.30 -8.72 -0.98
N VAL A 224 9.78 -7.99 0.01
CA VAL A 224 10.69 -6.85 -0.18
C VAL A 224 12.06 -7.41 -0.58
N LEU A 225 12.54 -7.01 -1.76
CA LEU A 225 13.85 -7.36 -2.30
C LEU A 225 14.91 -6.32 -1.93
N GLY A 226 14.53 -5.04 -1.90
CA GLY A 226 15.38 -3.92 -1.55
C GLY A 226 14.57 -2.71 -1.13
N SER A 227 15.21 -1.82 -0.35
CA SER A 227 14.64 -0.56 0.12
C SER A 227 15.71 0.52 0.10
N TRP A 228 15.35 1.71 -0.38
CA TRP A 228 16.22 2.89 -0.49
C TRP A 228 15.48 4.10 0.09
N ASN A 229 16.19 4.90 0.89
CA ASN A 229 15.69 6.10 1.58
C ASN A 229 16.83 7.04 1.97
#